data_f106f92f6811c31b7bce79b440c77505
#
_entry.id   f106f92f6811c31b7bce79b440c77505
#
_cell.length_a   1.000
_cell.length_b   1.000
_cell.length_c   1.000
_cell.angle_alpha   90.00
_cell.angle_beta   90.00
_cell.angle_gamma   90.00
#
_symmetry.space_group_name_H-M   'P 1'
#
loop_
_entity.id
_entity.type
_entity.pdbx_description
1 polymer ?
#
loop_
_entity_poly.entity_id
_entity_poly.type
_entity_poly.pdbx_seq_one_letter_code
_entity_poly.pdbx_strand_id
1 'polypeptide(L)'
;MKKIALLVLLVFCGNVYSQKKKTKPKETPTTVIAKGSNYSAELFKNKFYLVLKIAATKDTLFLKTYSDKVTPIDCKITAFSTKGTPLYLVTWTEKQTTETKLKKEENVFTESQIWNPATKNLVLGNTQTVSNIKEIVFLDKLKTASETQEKIRRSGLEFVFLGEDFSLSDKYSNLKYSYNATSMKYEIAKTSVATKAQKKTKR
;
A
#
# COMPACT_ATOMS: atom_id res chain seq x y z
N MET A 1 19.35 72.28 -25.27
CA MET A 1 18.21 71.73 -24.48
C MET A 1 17.47 70.59 -25.17
N LYS A 2 17.32 70.54 -26.52
CA LYS A 2 16.62 69.42 -27.19
C LYS A 2 17.35 68.04 -27.11
N LYS A 3 18.68 68.00 -26.95
CA LYS A 3 19.48 66.77 -26.90
C LYS A 3 19.42 66.07 -25.54
N ILE A 4 19.16 66.82 -24.45
CA ILE A 4 19.05 66.26 -23.06
C ILE A 4 17.69 65.58 -22.90
N ALA A 5 16.61 66.13 -23.52
CA ALA A 5 15.29 65.50 -23.46
C ALA A 5 15.22 64.14 -24.15
N LEU A 6 16.02 63.91 -25.21
CA LEU A 6 16.09 62.64 -25.93
C LEU A 6 16.81 61.55 -25.09
N LEU A 7 17.84 61.96 -24.33
CA LEU A 7 18.58 61.03 -23.48
C LEU A 7 17.77 60.53 -22.27
N VAL A 8 16.95 61.43 -21.68
CA VAL A 8 16.03 61.08 -20.57
C VAL A 8 14.92 60.14 -21.06
N LEU A 9 14.42 60.31 -22.29
CA LEU A 9 13.41 59.39 -22.87
C LEU A 9 13.94 57.99 -23.11
N LEU A 10 15.23 57.84 -23.50
CA LEU A 10 15.87 56.54 -23.70
C LEU A 10 16.11 55.78 -22.41
N VAL A 11 16.34 56.47 -21.29
CA VAL A 11 16.53 55.83 -19.95
C VAL A 11 15.20 55.30 -19.41
N PHE A 12 14.06 55.92 -19.75
CA PHE A 12 12.74 55.45 -19.31
C PHE A 12 12.26 54.21 -20.09
N CYS A 13 12.70 53.99 -21.32
CA CYS A 13 12.30 52.82 -22.12
C CYS A 13 13.03 51.52 -21.70
N GLY A 14 14.12 51.60 -20.93
CA GLY A 14 14.93 50.43 -20.52
C GLY A 14 14.38 49.59 -19.38
N ASN A 15 13.34 50.04 -18.65
CA ASN A 15 12.83 49.38 -17.46
C ASN A 15 11.59 48.52 -17.66
N VAL A 16 11.16 48.29 -18.90
CA VAL A 16 10.12 47.28 -19.17
C VAL A 16 10.78 45.90 -19.23
N TYR A 17 11.46 45.50 -18.15
CA TYR A 17 11.74 44.09 -17.94
C TYR A 17 10.42 43.38 -17.72
N SER A 18 9.99 42.67 -18.76
CA SER A 18 8.93 41.69 -18.72
C SER A 18 9.10 40.84 -17.45
N GLN A 19 8.29 41.11 -16.43
CA GLN A 19 8.09 40.19 -15.32
C GLN A 19 7.51 38.92 -15.94
N LYS A 20 8.37 37.95 -16.31
CA LYS A 20 7.96 36.58 -16.54
C LYS A 20 7.13 36.20 -15.33
N LYS A 21 5.80 36.21 -15.46
CA LYS A 21 4.91 35.61 -14.48
C LYS A 21 5.51 34.22 -14.18
N LYS A 22 6.11 34.05 -13.00
CA LYS A 22 6.46 32.75 -12.50
C LYS A 22 5.14 31.97 -12.47
N THR A 23 4.88 31.20 -13.52
CA THR A 23 3.82 30.22 -13.53
C THR A 23 4.10 29.35 -12.30
N LYS A 24 3.19 29.46 -11.29
CA LYS A 24 3.26 28.53 -10.14
C LYS A 24 3.38 27.13 -10.73
N PRO A 25 4.33 26.31 -10.25
CA PRO A 25 4.44 24.94 -10.72
C PRO A 25 3.05 24.32 -10.64
N LYS A 26 2.55 23.76 -11.74
CA LYS A 26 1.26 23.09 -11.79
C LYS A 26 1.33 21.98 -10.75
N GLU A 27 0.70 22.16 -9.60
CA GLU A 27 0.69 21.17 -8.54
C GLU A 27 0.11 19.89 -9.14
N THR A 28 0.90 18.85 -9.14
CA THR A 28 0.44 17.53 -9.57
C THR A 28 -0.70 17.13 -8.64
N PRO A 29 -1.89 16.79 -9.14
CA PRO A 29 -3.02 16.49 -8.29
C PRO A 29 -2.71 15.31 -7.37
N THR A 30 -2.92 15.49 -6.09
CA THR A 30 -2.87 14.43 -5.09
C THR A 30 -4.22 13.73 -5.10
N THR A 31 -4.22 12.40 -5.28
CA THR A 31 -5.44 11.59 -5.21
C THR A 31 -5.58 11.01 -3.81
N VAL A 32 -6.66 11.36 -3.11
CA VAL A 32 -7.00 10.78 -1.81
C VAL A 32 -7.71 9.46 -2.05
N ILE A 33 -7.13 8.35 -1.58
CA ILE A 33 -7.66 6.99 -1.73
C ILE A 33 -8.57 6.61 -0.56
N ALA A 34 -8.15 6.97 0.67
CA ALA A 34 -8.95 6.77 1.88
C ALA A 34 -8.75 7.93 2.84
N LYS A 35 -9.76 8.23 3.66
CA LYS A 35 -9.73 9.36 4.60
C LYS A 35 -10.43 9.02 5.90
N GLY A 36 -9.81 9.36 7.02
CA GLY A 36 -10.41 9.41 8.35
C GLY A 36 -10.38 10.81 8.94
N SER A 37 -10.62 10.95 10.24
CA SER A 37 -10.63 12.24 10.93
C SER A 37 -9.24 12.90 10.92
N ASN A 38 -8.20 12.15 11.33
CA ASN A 38 -6.83 12.66 11.53
C ASN A 38 -5.80 11.97 10.63
N TYR A 39 -6.25 11.25 9.60
CA TYR A 39 -5.37 10.56 8.67
C TYR A 39 -5.99 10.45 7.28
N SER A 40 -5.15 10.29 6.27
CA SER A 40 -5.57 9.98 4.91
C SER A 40 -4.52 9.09 4.22
N ALA A 41 -4.95 8.28 3.27
CA ALA A 41 -4.07 7.58 2.35
C ALA A 41 -4.09 8.32 1.02
N GLU A 42 -2.93 8.78 0.58
CA GLU A 42 -2.79 9.71 -0.55
C GLU A 42 -1.79 9.19 -1.58
N LEU A 43 -2.19 9.25 -2.85
CA LEU A 43 -1.31 8.93 -3.98
C LEU A 43 -0.84 10.23 -4.63
N PHE A 44 0.48 10.44 -4.65
CA PHE A 44 1.14 11.59 -5.26
C PHE A 44 2.32 11.13 -6.11
N LYS A 45 2.33 11.46 -7.40
CA LYS A 45 3.40 11.07 -8.34
C LYS A 45 3.78 9.60 -8.21
N ASN A 46 2.79 8.69 -8.27
CA ASN A 46 2.97 7.24 -8.16
C ASN A 46 3.56 6.75 -6.82
N LYS A 47 3.62 7.61 -5.82
CA LYS A 47 4.01 7.26 -4.46
C LYS A 47 2.80 7.29 -3.55
N PHE A 48 2.60 6.22 -2.82
CA PHE A 48 1.50 6.06 -1.90
C PHE A 48 1.96 6.36 -0.49
N TYR A 49 1.21 7.21 0.22
CA TYR A 49 1.54 7.70 1.54
C TYR A 49 0.38 7.56 2.50
N LEU A 50 0.68 7.24 3.74
CA LEU A 50 -0.19 7.52 4.89
C LEU A 50 0.16 8.92 5.40
N VAL A 51 -0.79 9.83 5.37
CA VAL A 51 -0.66 11.20 5.86
C VAL A 51 -1.39 11.31 7.18
N LEU A 52 -0.67 11.74 8.21
CA LEU A 52 -1.18 11.93 9.56
C LEU A 52 -1.30 13.44 9.84
N LYS A 53 -2.44 13.86 10.37
CA LYS A 53 -2.68 15.24 10.79
C LYS A 53 -2.51 15.32 12.30
N ILE A 54 -1.39 15.86 12.74
CA ILE A 54 -1.08 16.03 14.16
C ILE A 54 -1.12 17.54 14.46
N ALA A 55 -2.21 18.00 15.09
CA ALA A 55 -2.49 19.42 15.32
C ALA A 55 -2.42 20.23 14.00
N ALA A 56 -1.54 21.23 13.91
CA ALA A 56 -1.36 22.07 12.71
C ALA A 56 -0.36 21.49 11.70
N THR A 57 0.30 20.37 12.00
CA THR A 57 1.33 19.76 11.14
C THR A 57 0.81 18.52 10.42
N LYS A 58 1.36 18.27 9.23
CA LYS A 58 1.16 17.02 8.51
C LYS A 58 2.43 16.19 8.59
N ASP A 59 2.31 14.94 8.99
CA ASP A 59 3.38 13.97 8.93
C ASP A 59 3.05 12.90 7.88
N THR A 60 4.06 12.35 7.23
CA THR A 60 3.86 11.42 6.12
C THR A 60 4.71 10.16 6.30
N LEU A 61 4.08 9.00 6.11
CA LEU A 61 4.73 7.70 6.05
C LEU A 61 4.63 7.17 4.64
N PHE A 62 5.76 6.80 4.06
CA PHE A 62 5.82 6.24 2.72
C PHE A 62 5.41 4.77 2.76
N LEU A 63 4.37 4.39 2.00
CA LEU A 63 3.85 3.03 1.96
C LEU A 63 4.44 2.24 0.78
N LYS A 64 4.30 2.75 -0.45
CA LYS A 64 4.71 2.03 -1.67
C LYS A 64 4.90 2.97 -2.87
N THR A 65 5.71 2.53 -3.84
CA THR A 65 5.77 3.17 -5.17
C THR A 65 5.01 2.31 -6.17
N TYR A 66 4.23 2.95 -7.04
CA TYR A 66 3.47 2.31 -8.11
C TYR A 66 4.08 2.58 -9.49
N SER A 67 3.81 1.70 -10.43
CA SER A 67 3.90 2.02 -11.86
C SER A 67 2.65 2.74 -12.32
N ASP A 68 2.69 3.48 -13.43
CA ASP A 68 1.59 4.32 -13.92
C ASP A 68 0.28 3.56 -14.21
N LYS A 69 0.32 2.23 -14.20
CA LYS A 69 -0.82 1.37 -14.56
C LYS A 69 -1.55 0.75 -13.36
N VAL A 70 -1.00 0.90 -12.15
CA VAL A 70 -1.53 0.26 -10.95
C VAL A 70 -1.89 1.32 -9.93
N THR A 71 -3.09 1.26 -9.39
CA THR A 71 -3.56 2.13 -8.31
C THR A 71 -4.07 1.30 -7.15
N PRO A 72 -3.85 1.74 -5.90
CA PRO A 72 -4.44 1.10 -4.73
C PRO A 72 -5.96 1.29 -4.75
N ILE A 73 -6.69 0.23 -4.43
CA ILE A 73 -8.14 0.21 -4.26
C ILE A 73 -8.50 -0.41 -2.91
N ASP A 74 -9.74 -0.23 -2.46
CA ASP A 74 -10.26 -0.79 -1.21
C ASP A 74 -9.38 -0.49 0.01
N CYS A 75 -8.78 0.72 0.03
CA CYS A 75 -7.89 1.10 1.10
C CYS A 75 -8.65 1.37 2.39
N LYS A 76 -8.19 0.74 3.47
CA LYS A 76 -8.69 0.90 4.83
C LYS A 76 -7.55 1.30 5.76
N ILE A 77 -7.82 2.26 6.63
CA ILE A 77 -6.87 2.68 7.66
C ILE A 77 -7.56 2.48 9.02
N THR A 78 -6.91 1.74 9.90
CA THR A 78 -7.38 1.50 11.26
C THR A 78 -6.35 2.01 12.25
N ALA A 79 -6.69 3.05 13.00
CA ALA A 79 -5.88 3.51 14.13
C ALA A 79 -6.21 2.64 15.35
N PHE A 80 -5.21 2.13 16.02
CA PHE A 80 -5.37 1.32 17.23
C PHE A 80 -4.20 1.55 18.19
N SER A 81 -4.34 1.07 19.40
CA SER A 81 -3.28 1.13 20.41
C SER A 81 -3.06 -0.26 20.98
N THR A 82 -1.81 -0.66 21.12
CA THR A 82 -1.45 -1.92 21.77
C THR A 82 -0.38 -1.66 22.82
N LYS A 83 -0.63 -2.13 24.06
CA LYS A 83 0.25 -1.91 25.24
C LYS A 83 0.71 -0.44 25.38
N GLY A 84 -0.22 0.51 25.12
CA GLY A 84 0.07 1.93 25.22
C GLY A 84 0.77 2.56 24.00
N THR A 85 1.14 1.77 22.99
CA THR A 85 1.79 2.26 21.77
C THR A 85 0.73 2.50 20.68
N PRO A 86 0.57 3.72 20.15
CA PRO A 86 -0.33 3.99 19.04
C PRO A 86 0.26 3.45 17.74
N LEU A 87 -0.56 2.74 16.97
CA LEU A 87 -0.19 2.13 15.69
C LEU A 87 -1.26 2.40 14.63
N TYR A 88 -0.89 2.29 13.37
CA TYR A 88 -1.80 2.36 12.23
C TYR A 88 -1.67 1.12 11.36
N LEU A 89 -2.79 0.42 11.19
CA LEU A 89 -2.92 -0.63 10.19
C LEU A 89 -3.47 0.01 8.91
N VAL A 90 -2.75 -0.18 7.81
CA VAL A 90 -3.19 0.22 6.47
C VAL A 90 -3.30 -1.05 5.63
N THR A 91 -4.48 -1.30 5.09
CA THR A 91 -4.74 -2.41 4.16
C THR A 91 -5.26 -1.87 2.85
N TRP A 92 -4.85 -2.44 1.74
CA TRP A 92 -5.35 -2.09 0.41
C TRP A 92 -5.18 -3.26 -0.55
N THR A 93 -5.86 -3.18 -1.69
CA THR A 93 -5.72 -4.15 -2.77
C THR A 93 -5.18 -3.49 -4.03
N GLU A 94 -4.52 -4.30 -4.86
CA GLU A 94 -4.02 -3.92 -6.18
C GLU A 94 -4.44 -4.99 -7.17
N LYS A 95 -4.84 -4.60 -8.37
CA LYS A 95 -5.19 -5.52 -9.44
C LYS A 95 -4.23 -5.35 -10.61
N GLN A 96 -3.73 -6.46 -11.11
CA GLN A 96 -2.88 -6.50 -12.29
C GLN A 96 -3.35 -7.62 -13.21
N THR A 97 -3.61 -7.28 -14.46
CA THR A 97 -3.98 -8.25 -15.49
C THR A 97 -2.84 -8.38 -16.49
N THR A 98 -2.47 -9.62 -16.77
CA THR A 98 -1.55 -9.97 -17.84
C THR A 98 -2.29 -10.88 -18.82
N GLU A 99 -2.25 -10.53 -20.10
CA GLU A 99 -2.96 -11.27 -21.14
C GLU A 99 -2.04 -11.56 -22.32
N THR A 100 -2.08 -12.80 -22.76
CA THR A 100 -1.42 -13.31 -23.96
C THR A 100 -2.45 -14.05 -24.81
N LYS A 101 -2.09 -14.51 -26.00
CA LYS A 101 -3.00 -15.28 -26.89
C LYS A 101 -3.52 -16.58 -26.24
N LEU A 102 -2.76 -17.17 -25.32
CA LEU A 102 -3.09 -18.48 -24.73
C LEU A 102 -3.35 -18.42 -23.23
N LYS A 103 -3.12 -17.28 -22.58
CA LYS A 103 -3.24 -17.18 -21.11
C LYS A 103 -3.68 -15.77 -20.72
N LYS A 104 -4.70 -15.71 -19.87
CA LYS A 104 -5.08 -14.53 -19.11
C LYS A 104 -4.87 -14.81 -17.63
N GLU A 105 -4.17 -13.90 -16.94
CA GLU A 105 -3.89 -14.00 -15.52
C GLU A 105 -4.29 -12.69 -14.84
N GLU A 106 -5.20 -12.77 -13.88
CA GLU A 106 -5.65 -11.66 -13.06
C GLU A 106 -5.12 -11.86 -11.64
N ASN A 107 -4.18 -11.01 -11.26
CA ASN A 107 -3.56 -11.03 -9.94
C ASN A 107 -4.20 -9.97 -9.05
N VAL A 108 -4.64 -10.36 -7.87
CA VAL A 108 -5.09 -9.49 -6.80
C VAL A 108 -4.08 -9.59 -5.67
N PHE A 109 -3.41 -8.48 -5.40
CA PHE A 109 -2.49 -8.35 -4.28
C PHE A 109 -3.23 -7.67 -3.13
N THR A 110 -3.20 -8.27 -1.95
CA THR A 110 -3.70 -7.67 -0.72
C THR A 110 -2.52 -7.33 0.17
N GLU A 111 -2.32 -6.05 0.40
CA GLU A 111 -1.26 -5.51 1.23
C GLU A 111 -1.81 -5.19 2.62
N SER A 112 -1.04 -5.52 3.65
CA SER A 112 -1.32 -5.18 5.04
C SER A 112 -0.06 -4.68 5.71
N GLN A 113 -0.07 -3.43 6.18
CA GLN A 113 1.08 -2.82 6.81
C GLN A 113 0.69 -2.21 8.15
N ILE A 114 1.47 -2.50 9.20
CA ILE A 114 1.34 -1.85 10.51
C ILE A 114 2.50 -0.89 10.70
N TRP A 115 2.20 0.35 11.01
CA TRP A 115 3.16 1.44 11.16
C TRP A 115 3.14 2.03 12.56
N ASN A 116 4.32 2.31 13.11
CA ASN A 116 4.48 3.13 14.29
C ASN A 116 4.72 4.59 13.85
N PRO A 117 3.78 5.51 14.10
CA PRO A 117 3.90 6.89 13.66
C PRO A 117 5.00 7.67 14.40
N ALA A 118 5.27 7.34 15.66
CA ALA A 118 6.27 8.05 16.47
C ALA A 118 7.70 7.78 15.99
N THR A 119 7.99 6.53 15.61
CA THR A 119 9.31 6.11 15.13
C THR A 119 9.41 6.07 13.60
N LYS A 120 8.27 6.25 12.89
CA LYS A 120 8.14 6.12 11.43
C LYS A 120 8.59 4.77 10.88
N ASN A 121 8.53 3.74 11.71
CA ASN A 121 8.97 2.40 11.33
C ASN A 121 7.79 1.54 10.90
N LEU A 122 8.03 0.73 9.85
CA LEU A 122 7.17 -0.38 9.50
C LEU A 122 7.36 -1.50 10.52
N VAL A 123 6.31 -1.82 11.26
CA VAL A 123 6.31 -2.87 12.30
C VAL A 123 5.94 -4.23 11.71
N LEU A 124 5.05 -4.23 10.72
CA LEU A 124 4.65 -5.40 9.94
C LEU A 124 4.39 -5.01 8.49
N GLY A 125 4.88 -5.81 7.55
CA GLY A 125 4.48 -5.79 6.15
C GLY A 125 4.10 -7.21 5.72
N ASN A 126 2.91 -7.36 5.13
CA ASN A 126 2.44 -8.64 4.59
C ASN A 126 1.76 -8.41 3.23
N THR A 127 2.06 -9.28 2.27
CA THR A 127 1.45 -9.30 0.95
C THR A 127 0.88 -10.69 0.69
N GLN A 128 -0.41 -10.74 0.38
CA GLN A 128 -1.08 -11.94 -0.12
C GLN A 128 -1.42 -11.75 -1.60
N THR A 129 -1.25 -12.78 -2.40
CA THR A 129 -1.58 -12.77 -3.83
C THR A 129 -2.59 -13.87 -4.15
N VAL A 130 -3.66 -13.50 -4.86
CA VAL A 130 -4.60 -14.44 -5.45
C VAL A 130 -4.56 -14.26 -6.96
N SER A 131 -4.19 -15.29 -7.69
CA SER A 131 -4.11 -15.31 -9.17
C SER A 131 -5.23 -16.16 -9.74
N ASN A 132 -6.11 -15.56 -10.54
CA ASN A 132 -7.08 -16.26 -11.36
C ASN A 132 -6.49 -16.42 -12.76
N ILE A 133 -6.28 -17.66 -13.16
CA ILE A 133 -5.59 -18.02 -14.41
C ILE A 133 -6.56 -18.75 -15.31
N LYS A 134 -6.73 -18.22 -16.53
CA LYS A 134 -7.39 -18.89 -17.64
C LYS A 134 -6.36 -19.16 -18.70
N GLU A 135 -6.16 -20.43 -19.06
CA GLU A 135 -5.19 -20.81 -20.08
C GLU A 135 -5.81 -21.78 -21.10
N ILE A 136 -5.41 -21.63 -22.36
CA ILE A 136 -5.76 -22.55 -23.44
C ILE A 136 -4.67 -23.61 -23.51
N VAL A 137 -5.04 -24.85 -23.25
CA VAL A 137 -4.15 -26.00 -23.28
C VAL A 137 -4.47 -26.84 -24.53
N PHE A 138 -3.45 -27.11 -25.35
CA PHE A 138 -3.61 -27.99 -26.50
C PHE A 138 -3.60 -29.43 -26.04
N LEU A 139 -4.57 -30.21 -26.53
CA LEU A 139 -4.75 -31.62 -26.19
C LEU A 139 -3.91 -32.55 -27.09
N ASP A 140 -3.43 -32.03 -28.22
CA ASP A 140 -2.64 -32.77 -29.20
C ASP A 140 -1.38 -32.00 -29.61
N LYS A 141 -0.39 -32.76 -30.16
CA LYS A 141 0.87 -32.18 -30.66
C LYS A 141 0.69 -31.27 -31.87
N LEU A 142 -0.37 -31.50 -32.66
CA LEU A 142 -0.68 -30.72 -33.86
C LEU A 142 -1.45 -29.45 -33.56
N LYS A 143 -1.85 -29.25 -32.28
CA LYS A 143 -2.64 -28.11 -31.84
C LYS A 143 -3.99 -27.95 -32.53
N THR A 144 -4.59 -29.06 -32.92
CA THR A 144 -5.90 -29.11 -33.60
C THR A 144 -7.06 -29.10 -32.63
N ALA A 145 -6.84 -29.58 -31.40
CA ALA A 145 -7.81 -29.55 -30.31
C ALA A 145 -7.23 -28.81 -29.09
N SER A 146 -8.06 -28.03 -28.44
CA SER A 146 -7.70 -27.30 -27.25
C SER A 146 -8.85 -27.22 -26.25
N GLU A 147 -8.53 -27.04 -24.97
CA GLU A 147 -9.49 -26.73 -23.91
C GLU A 147 -9.06 -25.51 -23.14
N THR A 148 -10.02 -24.83 -22.52
CA THR A 148 -9.75 -23.74 -21.58
C THR A 148 -9.73 -24.29 -20.17
N GLN A 149 -8.60 -24.12 -19.49
CA GLN A 149 -8.44 -24.50 -18.09
C GLN A 149 -8.45 -23.26 -17.19
N GLU A 150 -9.18 -23.34 -16.08
CA GLU A 150 -9.22 -22.30 -15.06
C GLU A 150 -8.54 -22.79 -13.78
N LYS A 151 -7.65 -21.98 -13.23
CA LYS A 151 -6.87 -22.30 -12.01
C LYS A 151 -6.85 -21.09 -11.09
N ILE A 152 -6.92 -21.35 -9.79
CA ILE A 152 -6.72 -20.33 -8.76
C ILE A 152 -5.43 -20.68 -8.01
N ARG A 153 -4.48 -19.76 -7.98
CA ARG A 153 -3.25 -19.87 -7.22
C ARG A 153 -3.25 -18.82 -6.11
N ARG A 154 -2.90 -19.25 -4.89
CA ARG A 154 -2.70 -18.37 -3.75
C ARG A 154 -1.25 -18.42 -3.29
N SER A 155 -0.66 -17.27 -2.94
CA SER A 155 0.68 -17.16 -2.37
C SER A 155 0.72 -16.04 -1.32
N GLY A 156 1.69 -16.12 -0.41
CA GLY A 156 1.73 -15.28 0.77
C GLY A 156 0.76 -15.76 1.85
N LEU A 157 0.78 -15.10 3.00
CA LEU A 157 -0.06 -15.44 4.15
C LEU A 157 -1.30 -14.55 4.17
N GLU A 158 -2.43 -15.13 4.56
CA GLU A 158 -3.65 -14.38 4.84
C GLU A 158 -3.50 -13.64 6.17
N PHE A 159 -3.72 -12.34 6.16
CA PHE A 159 -3.65 -11.49 7.34
C PHE A 159 -5.04 -11.27 7.91
N VAL A 160 -5.22 -11.56 9.20
CA VAL A 160 -6.46 -11.27 9.93
C VAL A 160 -6.14 -10.45 11.17
N PHE A 161 -6.70 -9.23 11.22
CA PHE A 161 -6.55 -8.34 12.36
C PHE A 161 -7.52 -8.70 13.48
N LEU A 162 -7.03 -8.80 14.71
CA LEU A 162 -7.77 -9.24 15.89
C LEU A 162 -7.90 -8.13 16.96
N GLY A 163 -7.85 -6.87 16.52
CA GLY A 163 -7.94 -5.69 17.40
C GLY A 163 -6.58 -5.14 17.81
N GLU A 164 -5.80 -5.84 18.60
CA GLU A 164 -4.42 -5.48 18.97
C GLU A 164 -3.39 -6.44 18.39
N ASP A 165 -3.79 -7.72 18.31
CA ASP A 165 -3.04 -8.82 17.74
C ASP A 165 -3.45 -9.05 16.29
N PHE A 166 -2.73 -9.92 15.61
CA PHE A 166 -3.13 -10.43 14.29
C PHE A 166 -2.73 -11.90 14.12
N SER A 167 -3.32 -12.54 13.13
CA SER A 167 -2.86 -13.86 12.67
C SER A 167 -2.41 -13.81 11.22
N LEU A 168 -1.41 -14.63 10.93
CA LEU A 168 -0.97 -14.94 9.57
C LEU A 168 -1.22 -16.42 9.32
N SER A 169 -1.96 -16.75 8.28
CA SER A 169 -2.35 -18.12 7.98
C SER A 169 -2.17 -18.47 6.52
N ASP A 170 -1.89 -19.74 6.28
CA ASP A 170 -1.95 -20.37 4.98
C ASP A 170 -2.68 -21.71 5.08
N LYS A 171 -2.56 -22.57 4.05
CA LYS A 171 -3.17 -23.91 4.04
C LYS A 171 -2.66 -24.83 5.18
N TYR A 172 -1.46 -24.59 5.68
CA TYR A 172 -0.74 -25.49 6.56
C TYR A 172 -0.51 -24.94 7.96
N SER A 173 -0.55 -23.61 8.13
CA SER A 173 -0.21 -22.94 9.37
C SER A 173 -1.16 -21.80 9.68
N ASN A 174 -1.36 -21.54 10.96
CA ASN A 174 -2.04 -20.36 11.48
C ASN A 174 -1.29 -19.89 12.71
N LEU A 175 -0.55 -18.79 12.55
CA LEU A 175 0.30 -18.22 13.58
C LEU A 175 -0.30 -16.93 14.09
N LYS A 176 -0.54 -16.85 15.39
CA LYS A 176 -0.97 -15.64 16.07
C LYS A 176 0.25 -14.83 16.51
N TYR A 177 0.18 -13.52 16.32
CA TYR A 177 1.23 -12.58 16.71
C TYR A 177 0.69 -11.57 17.70
N SER A 178 1.48 -11.31 18.74
CA SER A 178 1.20 -10.31 19.77
C SER A 178 2.33 -9.29 19.87
N TYR A 179 1.99 -8.04 20.14
CA TYR A 179 2.97 -6.96 20.24
C TYR A 179 3.81 -7.08 21.51
N ASN A 180 5.12 -7.00 21.36
CA ASN A 180 6.07 -6.89 22.47
C ASN A 180 6.52 -5.45 22.60
N ALA A 181 6.12 -4.78 23.71
CA ALA A 181 6.44 -3.37 23.94
C ALA A 181 7.94 -3.11 24.18
N THR A 182 8.67 -4.12 24.67
CA THR A 182 10.11 -3.99 24.93
C THR A 182 10.92 -3.99 23.64
N SER A 183 10.62 -4.92 22.73
CA SER A 183 11.26 -5.01 21.41
C SER A 183 10.61 -4.09 20.37
N MET A 184 9.44 -3.50 20.66
CA MET A 184 8.59 -2.73 19.74
C MET A 184 8.27 -3.49 18.44
N LYS A 185 8.09 -4.81 18.53
CA LYS A 185 7.82 -5.71 17.40
C LYS A 185 6.69 -6.68 17.74
N TYR A 186 6.09 -7.23 16.70
CA TYR A 186 5.21 -8.37 16.84
C TYR A 186 6.02 -9.67 16.89
N GLU A 187 5.69 -10.51 17.84
CA GLU A 187 6.31 -11.82 18.06
C GLU A 187 5.22 -12.89 18.05
N ILE A 188 5.58 -14.12 17.68
CA ILE A 188 4.64 -15.24 17.70
C ILE A 188 4.15 -15.42 19.13
N ALA A 189 2.84 -15.33 19.33
CA ALA A 189 2.24 -15.59 20.63
C ALA A 189 2.54 -17.03 21.04
N LYS A 190 3.16 -17.23 22.19
CA LYS A 190 3.39 -18.56 22.74
C LYS A 190 2.02 -19.18 23.02
N THR A 191 1.56 -20.04 22.11
CA THR A 191 0.36 -20.85 22.34
C THR A 191 0.75 -21.84 23.44
N SER A 192 0.14 -21.71 24.63
CA SER A 192 0.15 -22.82 25.58
C SER A 192 -0.62 -23.95 24.91
N VAL A 193 0.10 -24.90 24.34
CA VAL A 193 -0.48 -26.15 23.83
C VAL A 193 -1.04 -26.85 25.07
N ALA A 194 -2.35 -26.69 25.28
CA ALA A 194 -3.05 -27.56 26.21
C ALA A 194 -2.96 -28.97 25.63
N THR A 195 -2.00 -29.71 26.13
CA THR A 195 -1.83 -31.15 25.84
C THR A 195 -3.14 -31.82 26.24
N LYS A 196 -4.01 -32.15 25.29
CA LYS A 196 -5.15 -33.02 25.51
C LYS A 196 -4.55 -34.37 25.97
N ALA A 197 -4.55 -34.58 27.28
CA ALA A 197 -4.21 -35.86 27.85
C ALA A 197 -5.12 -36.92 27.21
N GLN A 198 -4.52 -37.79 26.40
CA GLN A 198 -5.19 -38.98 25.90
C GLN A 198 -5.57 -39.84 27.09
N LYS A 199 -6.86 -39.90 27.41
CA LYS A 199 -7.42 -40.80 28.38
C LYS A 199 -7.23 -42.21 27.83
N LYS A 200 -6.18 -42.91 28.27
CA LYS A 200 -6.01 -44.34 28.02
C LYS A 200 -7.17 -45.10 28.67
N THR A 201 -8.11 -45.52 27.89
CA THR A 201 -9.13 -46.48 28.29
C THR A 201 -8.42 -47.82 28.41
N LYS A 202 -8.17 -48.30 29.65
CA LYS A 202 -7.79 -49.69 29.92
C LYS A 202 -9.03 -50.56 29.63
N ARG A 203 -8.84 -51.51 28.76
CA ARG A 203 -9.67 -52.72 28.69
C ARG A 203 -9.06 -53.81 29.61
#